data_7903016a558352fdaf3d312c37becdf6
#
_entry.id   7903016a558352fdaf3d312c37becdf6
#
_cell.length_a   1.000
_cell.length_b   1.000
_cell.length_c   1.000
_cell.angle_alpha   90.00
_cell.angle_beta   90.00
_cell.angle_gamma   90.00
#
_symmetry.space_group_name_H-M   'P 1'
#
loop_
_entity.id
_entity.type
_entity.pdbx_description
1 polymer ?
#
loop_
_entity_poly.entity_id
_entity_poly.type
_entity_poly.pdbx_seq_one_letter_code
_entity_poly.pdbx_strand_id
1 'polypeptide(L)'
;MALLRSWCGDKFILGCGVPVMPAFGIVDYCRIGCDVGLDWDDVWYMRLFHRERVSTKQSIGNTIFRRQLNGRAYGSDPDVFFLREENCKLTAQQKQTLARVNALFSGILLTSDMPSRYTDEMRRQYNALRELTDHAENCTVDADDGLTVHYTLHGKQQAIKVF
;
A
#
# COMPACT_ATOMS: atom_id res chain seq x y z
N MET A 1 1.06 -22.70 9.06
CA MET A 1 1.59 -21.39 9.52
C MET A 1 2.36 -21.51 10.86
N ALA A 2 1.80 -22.06 11.95
CA ALA A 2 2.52 -22.21 13.23
C ALA A 2 3.85 -22.97 13.12
N LEU A 3 3.89 -24.05 12.32
CA LEU A 3 5.11 -24.79 12.03
C LEU A 3 6.18 -23.93 11.33
N LEU A 4 5.77 -23.06 10.40
CA LEU A 4 6.69 -22.13 9.74
C LEU A 4 7.31 -21.17 10.76
N ARG A 5 6.51 -20.61 11.67
CA ARG A 5 7.00 -19.72 12.72
C ARG A 5 8.01 -20.45 13.63
N SER A 6 7.72 -21.70 14.01
CA SER A 6 8.66 -22.48 14.85
C SER A 6 10.00 -22.74 14.18
N TRP A 7 10.05 -22.86 12.86
CA TRP A 7 11.30 -23.00 12.11
C TRP A 7 12.05 -21.69 11.89
N CYS A 8 11.31 -20.59 11.69
CA CYS A 8 11.91 -19.27 11.47
C CYS A 8 12.43 -18.64 12.78
N GLY A 9 11.93 -19.08 13.95
CA GLY A 9 12.30 -18.47 15.23
C GLY A 9 12.00 -16.98 15.25
N ASP A 10 12.99 -16.15 15.55
CA ASP A 10 12.88 -14.69 15.67
C ASP A 10 13.04 -13.93 14.34
N LYS A 11 13.16 -14.64 13.22
CA LYS A 11 13.31 -14.00 11.91
C LYS A 11 11.97 -13.42 11.43
N PHE A 12 12.04 -12.27 10.73
CA PHE A 12 10.86 -11.70 10.11
C PHE A 12 10.25 -12.62 9.07
N ILE A 13 8.94 -12.77 9.14
CA ILE A 13 8.14 -13.49 8.14
C ILE A 13 7.21 -12.50 7.48
N LEU A 14 7.35 -12.34 6.16
CA LEU A 14 6.40 -11.64 5.32
C LEU A 14 5.54 -12.67 4.59
N GLY A 15 4.25 -12.71 4.90
CA GLY A 15 3.27 -13.58 4.27
C GLY A 15 2.75 -12.95 2.98
N CYS A 16 3.15 -13.50 1.81
CA CYS A 16 2.61 -13.11 0.51
C CYS A 16 1.79 -14.28 -0.05
N GLY A 17 0.57 -14.00 -0.53
CA GLY A 17 -0.35 -15.04 -1.02
C GLY A 17 -0.91 -15.95 0.07
N VAL A 18 -0.76 -15.61 1.32
CA VAL A 18 -1.31 -16.37 2.46
C VAL A 18 -2.72 -15.85 2.82
N PRO A 19 -3.61 -16.72 3.34
CA PRO A 19 -4.89 -16.26 3.84
C PRO A 19 -4.71 -15.27 4.99
N VAL A 20 -5.40 -14.13 4.92
CA VAL A 20 -5.24 -12.99 5.83
C VAL A 20 -5.50 -13.39 7.28
N MET A 21 -6.65 -14.04 7.57
CA MET A 21 -7.03 -14.42 8.95
C MET A 21 -6.10 -15.46 9.58
N PRO A 22 -5.73 -16.56 8.91
CA PRO A 22 -4.79 -17.54 9.44
C PRO A 22 -3.37 -17.03 9.68
N ALA A 23 -3.03 -15.85 9.15
CA ALA A 23 -1.72 -15.22 9.34
C ALA A 23 -1.60 -14.45 10.68
N PHE A 24 -2.72 -14.18 11.36
CA PHE A 24 -2.75 -13.41 12.61
C PHE A 24 -1.86 -14.05 13.70
N GLY A 25 -0.98 -13.23 14.27
CA GLY A 25 -0.05 -13.63 15.33
C GLY A 25 1.06 -14.62 14.90
N ILE A 26 1.17 -14.89 13.58
CA ILE A 26 2.17 -15.84 13.05
C ILE A 26 3.20 -15.12 12.18
N VAL A 27 2.76 -14.20 11.34
CA VAL A 27 3.65 -13.40 10.48
C VAL A 27 3.84 -12.00 11.04
N ASP A 28 5.00 -11.41 10.77
CA ASP A 28 5.30 -10.03 11.19
C ASP A 28 4.69 -9.03 10.22
N TYR A 29 4.68 -9.36 8.93
CA TYR A 29 4.06 -8.59 7.85
C TYR A 29 3.20 -9.51 6.99
N CYS A 30 2.12 -8.95 6.40
CA CYS A 30 1.24 -9.68 5.51
C CYS A 30 0.80 -8.83 4.33
N ARG A 31 0.92 -9.37 3.11
CA ARG A 31 0.30 -8.80 1.92
C ARG A 31 -1.21 -8.82 2.10
N ILE A 32 -1.82 -7.64 2.06
CA ILE A 32 -3.23 -7.44 2.38
C ILE A 32 -4.14 -7.32 1.15
N GLY A 33 -3.59 -7.27 -0.03
CA GLY A 33 -4.34 -7.08 -1.27
C GLY A 33 -3.73 -7.80 -2.45
N CYS A 34 -4.28 -7.53 -3.64
CA CYS A 34 -3.70 -7.95 -4.90
C CYS A 34 -2.41 -7.17 -5.19
N ASP A 35 -1.64 -7.64 -6.15
CA ASP A 35 -0.48 -6.94 -6.65
C ASP A 35 -0.88 -5.57 -7.23
N VAL A 36 0.02 -4.60 -7.09
CA VAL A 36 -0.09 -3.32 -7.78
C VAL A 36 0.23 -3.53 -9.25
N GLY A 37 -0.69 -3.10 -10.12
CA GLY A 37 -0.49 -3.14 -11.57
C GLY A 37 0.33 -1.94 -12.07
N LEU A 38 0.83 -2.05 -13.29
CA LEU A 38 1.44 -0.91 -13.99
C LEU A 38 0.38 0.02 -14.61
N ASP A 39 -0.89 -0.41 -14.61
CA ASP A 39 -2.06 0.31 -15.05
C ASP A 39 -2.94 0.68 -13.83
N TRP A 40 -3.85 1.65 -14.02
CA TRP A 40 -4.75 2.09 -12.95
C TRP A 40 -5.82 1.06 -12.62
N ASP A 41 -6.46 0.50 -13.62
CA ASP A 41 -7.51 -0.50 -13.47
C ASP A 41 -7.27 -1.66 -14.45
N ASP A 42 -7.96 -2.77 -14.21
CA ASP A 42 -7.88 -3.93 -15.08
C ASP A 42 -8.42 -3.62 -16.49
N VAL A 43 -7.84 -4.26 -17.49
CA VAL A 43 -8.34 -4.21 -18.86
C VAL A 43 -9.65 -5.03 -18.98
N TRP A 44 -10.51 -4.66 -19.93
CA TRP A 44 -11.87 -5.22 -20.06
C TRP A 44 -11.93 -6.75 -20.16
N TYR A 45 -10.96 -7.39 -20.82
CA TYR A 45 -10.93 -8.85 -20.95
C TYR A 45 -10.60 -9.56 -19.64
N MET A 46 -9.89 -8.92 -18.71
CA MET A 46 -9.63 -9.48 -17.38
C MET A 46 -10.90 -9.68 -16.57
N ARG A 47 -11.91 -8.85 -16.81
CA ARG A 47 -13.24 -8.99 -16.18
C ARG A 47 -13.98 -10.24 -16.62
N LEU A 48 -13.71 -10.73 -17.83
CA LEU A 48 -14.38 -11.91 -18.38
C LEU A 48 -13.72 -13.22 -17.96
N PHE A 49 -12.40 -13.22 -17.76
CA PHE A 49 -11.61 -14.44 -17.57
C PHE A 49 -11.02 -14.61 -16.18
N HIS A 50 -10.96 -13.56 -15.38
CA HIS A 50 -10.36 -13.59 -14.04
C HIS A 50 -11.36 -13.19 -12.97
N ARG A 51 -11.47 -14.02 -11.92
CA ARG A 51 -12.29 -13.73 -10.75
C ARG A 51 -11.68 -12.66 -9.84
N GLU A 52 -10.35 -12.58 -9.80
CA GLU A 52 -9.62 -11.56 -9.05
C GLU A 52 -9.20 -10.44 -10.00
N ARG A 53 -9.50 -9.23 -9.58
CA ARG A 53 -9.04 -8.03 -10.26
C ARG A 53 -7.67 -7.66 -9.73
N VAL A 54 -6.65 -7.73 -10.58
CA VAL A 54 -5.30 -7.25 -10.29
C VAL A 54 -5.17 -5.87 -10.89
N SER A 55 -5.35 -4.83 -10.09
CA SER A 55 -5.21 -3.45 -10.52
C SER A 55 -4.72 -2.56 -9.38
N THR A 56 -4.05 -1.47 -9.72
CA THR A 56 -3.61 -0.47 -8.75
C THR A 56 -4.78 0.10 -7.95
N LYS A 57 -5.90 0.38 -8.61
CA LYS A 57 -7.13 0.84 -7.97
C LYS A 57 -7.65 -0.14 -6.92
N GLN A 58 -7.66 -1.44 -7.23
CA GLN A 58 -8.08 -2.48 -6.31
C GLN A 58 -7.10 -2.63 -5.14
N SER A 59 -5.80 -2.54 -5.39
CA SER A 59 -4.77 -2.59 -4.34
C SER A 59 -4.93 -1.43 -3.36
N ILE A 60 -5.13 -0.20 -3.84
CA ILE A 60 -5.42 0.98 -3.02
C ILE A 60 -6.69 0.75 -2.17
N GLY A 61 -7.77 0.24 -2.78
CA GLY A 61 -9.00 -0.10 -2.06
C GLY A 61 -8.76 -1.10 -0.94
N ASN A 62 -8.03 -2.19 -1.21
CA ASN A 62 -7.67 -3.18 -0.19
C ASN A 62 -6.87 -2.54 0.97
N THR A 63 -5.92 -1.68 0.66
CA THR A 63 -5.10 -0.98 1.67
C THR A 63 -5.97 -0.13 2.59
N ILE A 64 -6.88 0.65 2.03
CA ILE A 64 -7.76 1.54 2.79
C ILE A 64 -8.77 0.74 3.63
N PHE A 65 -9.47 -0.24 3.03
CA PHE A 65 -10.52 -0.97 3.74
C PHE A 65 -9.98 -2.00 4.74
N ARG A 66 -8.74 -2.42 4.61
CA ARG A 66 -8.04 -3.32 5.56
C ARG A 66 -7.09 -2.60 6.51
N ARG A 67 -7.03 -1.27 6.51
CA ARG A 67 -6.11 -0.48 7.33
C ARG A 67 -6.13 -0.81 8.82
N GLN A 68 -7.27 -1.27 9.35
CA GLN A 68 -7.41 -1.62 10.76
C GLN A 68 -6.58 -2.86 11.17
N LEU A 69 -6.09 -3.64 10.22
CA LEU A 69 -5.22 -4.78 10.48
C LEU A 69 -3.78 -4.35 10.79
N ASN A 70 -3.38 -3.18 10.24
CA ASN A 70 -2.03 -2.66 10.41
C ASN A 70 -1.71 -2.39 11.89
N GLY A 71 -0.61 -2.96 12.37
CA GLY A 71 -0.16 -2.83 13.76
C GLY A 71 -0.98 -3.59 14.80
N ARG A 72 -2.10 -4.25 14.42
CA ARG A 72 -2.94 -5.06 15.32
C ARG A 72 -2.79 -6.56 15.09
N ALA A 73 -2.77 -6.96 13.85
CA ALA A 73 -2.64 -8.36 13.45
C ALA A 73 -1.22 -8.66 12.95
N TYR A 74 -0.65 -7.74 12.24
CA TYR A 74 0.70 -7.72 11.64
C TYR A 74 0.95 -6.33 11.05
N GLY A 75 2.16 -6.06 10.53
CA GLY A 75 2.39 -4.93 9.65
C GLY A 75 1.77 -5.19 8.27
N SER A 76 0.90 -4.31 7.81
CA SER A 76 0.28 -4.46 6.50
C SER A 76 1.27 -4.19 5.37
N ASP A 77 1.34 -5.12 4.40
CA ASP A 77 2.05 -4.95 3.14
C ASP A 77 1.04 -4.66 2.02
N PRO A 78 0.94 -3.41 1.53
CA PRO A 78 0.03 -3.02 0.46
C PRO A 78 0.62 -3.28 -0.93
N ASP A 79 1.77 -3.92 -1.03
CA ASP A 79 2.63 -4.00 -2.21
C ASP A 79 3.43 -2.70 -2.46
N VAL A 80 4.01 -2.58 -3.63
CA VAL A 80 4.94 -1.52 -3.98
C VAL A 80 4.25 -0.25 -4.44
N PHE A 81 4.96 0.87 -4.36
CA PHE A 81 4.65 2.10 -5.08
C PHE A 81 5.73 2.39 -6.14
N PHE A 82 5.46 3.36 -7.01
CA PHE A 82 6.36 3.79 -8.08
C PHE A 82 6.53 5.31 -8.04
N LEU A 83 7.78 5.77 -8.15
CA LEU A 83 8.11 7.16 -8.47
C LEU A 83 8.59 7.30 -9.93
N ARG A 84 9.12 6.20 -10.51
CA ARG A 84 9.60 6.19 -11.89
C ARG A 84 8.48 6.46 -12.90
N GLU A 85 8.86 6.93 -14.07
CA GLU A 85 7.96 7.09 -15.22
C GLU A 85 8.10 5.93 -16.22
N GLU A 86 9.28 5.35 -16.29
CA GLU A 86 9.57 4.24 -17.19
C GLU A 86 8.74 2.99 -16.84
N ASN A 87 8.21 2.34 -17.87
CA ASN A 87 7.40 1.11 -17.73
C ASN A 87 6.26 1.24 -16.72
N CYS A 88 5.62 2.40 -16.65
CA CYS A 88 4.48 2.66 -15.78
C CYS A 88 3.46 3.54 -16.54
N LYS A 89 2.23 3.07 -16.62
CA LYS A 89 1.15 3.78 -17.31
C LYS A 89 0.30 4.65 -16.36
N LEU A 90 0.63 4.62 -15.07
CA LEU A 90 -0.03 5.47 -14.09
C LEU A 90 0.33 6.93 -14.32
N THR A 91 -0.67 7.81 -14.25
CA THR A 91 -0.43 9.26 -14.24
C THR A 91 0.33 9.68 -12.99
N ALA A 92 0.94 10.86 -13.00
CA ALA A 92 1.63 11.41 -11.84
C ALA A 92 0.71 11.45 -10.59
N GLN A 93 -0.55 11.84 -10.77
CA GLN A 93 -1.54 11.88 -9.69
C GLN A 93 -1.85 10.48 -9.16
N GLN A 94 -2.02 9.49 -10.02
CA GLN A 94 -2.27 8.09 -9.62
C GLN A 94 -1.08 7.49 -8.84
N LYS A 95 0.15 7.76 -9.28
CA LYS A 95 1.36 7.36 -8.57
C LYS A 95 1.43 8.01 -7.18
N GLN A 96 1.14 9.30 -7.09
CA GLN A 96 1.10 10.01 -5.81
C GLN A 96 0.01 9.46 -4.88
N THR A 97 -1.19 9.19 -5.39
CA THR A 97 -2.28 8.60 -4.61
C THR A 97 -1.86 7.24 -4.05
N LEU A 98 -1.32 6.34 -4.89
CA LEU A 98 -0.82 5.03 -4.47
C LEU A 98 0.24 5.16 -3.37
N ALA A 99 1.27 5.95 -3.61
CA ALA A 99 2.40 6.09 -2.70
C ALA A 99 1.98 6.69 -1.34
N ARG A 100 1.11 7.72 -1.36
CA ARG A 100 0.61 8.36 -0.13
C ARG A 100 -0.33 7.45 0.66
N VAL A 101 -1.22 6.70 0.00
CA VAL A 101 -2.10 5.73 0.67
C VAL A 101 -1.26 4.62 1.30
N ASN A 102 -0.24 4.11 0.59
CA ASN A 102 0.67 3.13 1.15
C ASN A 102 1.41 3.71 2.37
N ALA A 103 1.94 4.94 2.29
CA ALA A 103 2.62 5.58 3.42
C ALA A 103 1.73 5.76 4.66
N LEU A 104 0.44 6.07 4.46
CA LEU A 104 -0.51 6.30 5.58
C LEU A 104 -0.99 5.02 6.26
N PHE A 105 -1.08 3.90 5.54
CA PHE A 105 -1.79 2.71 6.04
C PHE A 105 -0.98 1.43 6.04
N SER A 106 0.30 1.47 5.66
CA SER A 106 1.14 0.28 5.66
C SER A 106 2.00 0.15 6.93
N GLY A 107 2.38 -1.07 7.24
CA GLY A 107 3.42 -1.37 8.23
C GLY A 107 4.82 -1.45 7.60
N ILE A 108 4.88 -1.52 6.26
CA ILE A 108 6.11 -1.53 5.48
C ILE A 108 5.92 -0.76 4.18
N LEU A 109 6.85 0.12 3.84
CA LEU A 109 6.82 0.93 2.63
C LEU A 109 7.79 0.35 1.60
N LEU A 110 7.26 -0.31 0.59
CA LEU A 110 8.03 -0.98 -0.46
C LEU A 110 7.96 -0.21 -1.78
N THR A 111 9.04 -0.19 -2.51
CA THR A 111 9.10 0.36 -3.87
C THR A 111 9.66 -0.65 -4.86
N SER A 112 9.15 -0.62 -6.08
CA SER A 112 9.69 -1.37 -7.23
C SER A 112 10.65 -0.53 -8.07
N ASP A 113 11.00 0.65 -7.59
CA ASP A 113 11.99 1.49 -8.25
C ASP A 113 13.42 1.06 -7.91
N MET A 114 14.36 1.54 -8.68
CA MET A 114 15.79 1.42 -8.39
C MET A 114 16.28 2.72 -7.72
N PRO A 115 16.48 2.76 -6.38
CA PRO A 115 16.81 4.00 -5.67
C PRO A 115 18.09 4.69 -6.14
N SER A 116 19.02 3.93 -6.72
CA SER A 116 20.25 4.49 -7.31
C SER A 116 20.00 5.38 -8.53
N ARG A 117 18.80 5.27 -9.15
CA ARG A 117 18.37 6.10 -10.29
C ARG A 117 17.46 7.25 -9.88
N TYR A 118 17.23 7.44 -8.60
CA TYR A 118 16.37 8.54 -8.13
C TYR A 118 16.98 9.89 -8.47
N THR A 119 16.19 10.72 -9.15
CA THR A 119 16.45 12.14 -9.29
C THR A 119 16.28 12.85 -7.94
N ASP A 120 16.73 14.10 -7.84
CA ASP A 120 16.53 14.89 -6.63
C ASP A 120 15.05 15.10 -6.32
N GLU A 121 14.20 15.20 -7.34
CA GLU A 121 12.75 15.28 -7.17
C GLU A 121 12.19 13.98 -6.58
N MET A 122 12.55 12.82 -7.12
CA MET A 122 12.12 11.52 -6.59
C MET A 122 12.60 11.31 -5.15
N ARG A 123 13.81 11.79 -4.81
CA ARG A 123 14.32 11.75 -3.43
C ARG A 123 13.48 12.61 -2.49
N ARG A 124 13.10 13.82 -2.92
CA ARG A 124 12.19 14.69 -2.14
C ARG A 124 10.83 14.02 -1.94
N GLN A 125 10.26 13.44 -2.98
CA GLN A 125 8.99 12.71 -2.89
C GLN A 125 9.09 11.50 -1.94
N TYR A 126 10.16 10.72 -2.04
CA TYR A 126 10.38 9.59 -1.14
C TYR A 126 10.52 10.03 0.33
N ASN A 127 11.25 11.10 0.60
CA ASN A 127 11.37 11.65 1.94
C ASN A 127 10.03 12.16 2.48
N ALA A 128 9.21 12.80 1.64
CA ALA A 128 7.87 13.21 2.01
C ALA A 128 6.94 12.03 2.34
N LEU A 129 7.10 10.88 1.67
CA LEU A 129 6.38 9.65 2.01
C LEU A 129 6.82 9.09 3.37
N ARG A 130 8.11 9.12 3.68
CA ARG A 130 8.61 8.74 5.00
C ARG A 130 8.06 9.64 6.10
N GLU A 131 8.03 10.96 5.88
CA GLU A 131 7.39 11.91 6.80
C GLU A 131 5.92 11.55 7.05
N LEU A 132 5.17 11.14 6.02
CA LEU A 132 3.80 10.66 6.19
C LEU A 132 3.74 9.40 7.06
N THR A 133 4.62 8.43 6.80
CA THR A 133 4.66 7.18 7.56
C THR A 133 4.98 7.41 9.04
N ASP A 134 5.89 8.34 9.32
CA ASP A 134 6.42 8.55 10.66
C ASP A 134 5.56 9.52 11.50
N HIS A 135 4.86 10.48 10.86
CA HIS A 135 4.24 11.62 11.55
C HIS A 135 2.77 11.88 11.21
N ALA A 136 2.15 11.11 10.30
CA ALA A 136 0.72 11.29 10.04
C ALA A 136 -0.14 10.72 11.17
N GLU A 137 -1.11 11.51 11.61
CA GLU A 137 -2.03 11.19 12.70
C GLU A 137 -3.48 11.35 12.25
N ASN A 138 -4.41 10.83 13.05
CA ASN A 138 -5.85 11.01 12.90
C ASN A 138 -6.35 10.63 11.48
N CYS A 139 -5.82 9.54 10.92
CA CYS A 139 -6.21 9.08 9.60
C CYS A 139 -7.65 8.54 9.60
N THR A 140 -8.54 9.23 8.90
CA THR A 140 -9.94 8.83 8.69
C THR A 140 -10.26 8.68 7.22
N VAL A 141 -11.32 7.95 6.93
CA VAL A 141 -11.76 7.67 5.56
C VAL A 141 -13.22 8.05 5.44
N ASP A 142 -13.51 8.88 4.45
CA ASP A 142 -14.83 9.25 4.02
C ASP A 142 -15.15 8.58 2.69
N ALA A 143 -16.35 7.99 2.59
CA ALA A 143 -16.82 7.26 1.42
C ALA A 143 -18.16 7.77 0.88
N ASP A 144 -18.67 8.90 1.38
CA ASP A 144 -20.01 9.40 1.05
C ASP A 144 -20.06 10.00 -0.39
N ASP A 145 -18.99 10.69 -0.81
CA ASP A 145 -18.85 11.24 -2.16
C ASP A 145 -17.50 10.82 -2.80
N GLY A 146 -17.40 9.54 -3.07
CA GLY A 146 -16.14 8.93 -3.47
C GLY A 146 -15.28 8.55 -2.26
N LEU A 147 -14.05 8.17 -2.51
CA LEU A 147 -13.14 7.73 -1.45
C LEU A 147 -12.12 8.83 -1.15
N THR A 148 -12.23 9.43 0.04
CA THR A 148 -11.33 10.48 0.51
C THR A 148 -10.67 10.05 1.82
N VAL A 149 -9.35 10.20 1.90
CA VAL A 149 -8.56 9.97 3.11
C VAL A 149 -8.19 11.30 3.71
N HIS A 150 -8.56 11.53 4.96
CA HIS A 150 -8.17 12.69 5.75
C HIS A 150 -7.10 12.28 6.76
N TYR A 151 -6.14 13.16 7.02
CA TYR A 151 -5.08 12.95 7.99
C TYR A 151 -4.53 14.28 8.49
N THR A 152 -3.84 14.24 9.61
CA THR A 152 -3.13 15.40 10.18
C THR A 152 -1.63 15.17 10.04
N LEU A 153 -0.89 16.14 9.48
CA LEU A 153 0.57 16.12 9.41
C LEU A 153 1.11 17.41 9.99
N HIS A 154 1.96 17.31 11.02
CA HIS A 154 2.50 18.47 11.75
C HIS A 154 1.42 19.48 12.19
N GLY A 155 0.29 18.96 12.72
CA GLY A 155 -0.83 19.76 13.18
C GLY A 155 -1.71 20.36 12.08
N LYS A 156 -1.43 20.10 10.79
CA LYS A 156 -2.23 20.58 9.66
C LYS A 156 -3.09 19.47 9.10
N GLN A 157 -4.38 19.72 8.98
CA GLN A 157 -5.29 18.80 8.31
C GLN A 157 -5.05 18.79 6.80
N GLN A 158 -5.03 17.60 6.24
CA GLN A 158 -4.85 17.34 4.82
C GLN A 158 -5.84 16.26 4.35
N ALA A 159 -6.08 16.21 3.04
CA ALA A 159 -6.93 15.19 2.43
C ALA A 159 -6.34 14.70 1.10
N ILE A 160 -6.66 13.45 0.76
CA ILE A 160 -6.36 12.84 -0.53
C ILE A 160 -7.68 12.33 -1.09
N LYS A 161 -8.12 12.88 -2.23
CA LYS A 161 -9.21 12.28 -3.00
C LYS A 161 -8.63 11.09 -3.77
N VAL A 162 -9.14 9.89 -3.49
CA VAL A 162 -8.60 8.63 -4.01
C VAL A 162 -9.31 8.24 -5.32
N PHE A 163 -10.66 8.29 -5.31
CA PHE A 163 -11.52 7.96 -6.45
C PHE A 163 -12.61 9.00 -6.60
#